data_c198f312d59aac9b86b4d90c05384cbd
#
_entry.id   c198f312d59aac9b86b4d90c05384cbd
#
_cell.length_a   1.000
_cell.length_b   1.000
_cell.length_c   1.000
_cell.angle_alpha   90.00
_cell.angle_beta   90.00
_cell.angle_gamma   90.00
#
_symmetry.space_group_name_H-M   'P 1'
#
loop_
_entity.id
_entity.type
_entity.pdbx_description
1 polymer ?
#
loop_
_entity_poly.entity_id
_entity_poly.type
_entity_poly.pdbx_seq_one_letter_code
_entity_poly.pdbx_strand_id
1 'polypeptide(L)'
;METSIDKKCVLGLIACAMVAGPALAQGASDAQIFTNTKEIKWTDAPPSMPKGAKVAVLQGDPGKTGPFVIRLKTPAGYKVAPHWHSQDESLTVLSGTLYLGMDDKLDPKSAHALSAGGFHFLPGKVHHYAFSKVPTVVQINSNGPFDIIYINPDDDPQKAKK
;
A
#
# COMPACT_ATOMS: atom_id res chain seq x y z
N MET A 1 9.74 84.83 30.54
CA MET A 1 10.56 83.80 31.22
C MET A 1 10.06 82.41 30.78
N GLU A 2 10.57 81.99 29.69
CA GLU A 2 10.21 80.68 29.08
C GLU A 2 11.32 79.71 29.19
N THR A 3 11.05 78.59 29.76
CA THR A 3 12.00 77.49 29.84
C THR A 3 11.52 76.40 28.87
N SER A 4 12.25 76.30 27.78
CA SER A 4 12.13 75.25 26.77
C SER A 4 12.61 73.89 27.32
N ILE A 5 11.77 72.87 27.20
CA ILE A 5 12.14 71.49 27.52
C ILE A 5 12.29 70.72 26.24
N ASP A 6 13.53 70.41 25.89
CA ASP A 6 13.89 69.53 24.78
C ASP A 6 13.57 68.10 25.13
N LYS A 7 12.60 67.48 24.40
CA LYS A 7 12.32 66.04 24.44
C LYS A 7 13.13 65.32 23.34
N LYS A 8 14.28 64.77 23.71
CA LYS A 8 15.01 63.84 22.85
C LYS A 8 14.29 62.49 22.86
N CYS A 9 13.62 62.17 21.77
CA CYS A 9 13.07 60.85 21.51
C CYS A 9 14.20 59.86 21.18
N VAL A 10 14.50 58.94 22.10
CA VAL A 10 15.42 57.85 21.83
C VAL A 10 14.63 56.72 21.18
N LEU A 11 14.85 56.54 19.88
CA LEU A 11 14.27 55.43 19.09
C LEU A 11 15.14 54.19 19.32
N GLY A 12 14.71 53.27 20.20
CA GLY A 12 15.36 52.02 20.40
C GLY A 12 15.06 51.05 19.25
N LEU A 13 16.02 50.75 18.39
CA LEU A 13 15.96 49.67 17.44
C LEU A 13 16.08 48.35 18.19
N ILE A 14 14.98 47.58 18.26
CA ILE A 14 15.00 46.19 18.67
C ILE A 14 15.42 45.36 17.45
N ALA A 15 16.66 44.94 17.39
CA ALA A 15 17.15 44.01 16.41
C ALA A 15 16.63 42.59 16.79
N CYS A 16 15.60 42.14 16.08
CA CYS A 16 15.12 40.77 16.20
C CYS A 16 16.10 39.84 15.48
N ALA A 17 17.01 39.21 16.22
CA ALA A 17 17.92 38.22 15.68
C ALA A 17 17.09 36.91 15.39
N MET A 18 16.79 36.67 14.14
CA MET A 18 16.27 35.38 13.70
C MET A 18 17.38 34.32 13.80
N VAL A 19 17.30 33.49 14.80
CA VAL A 19 18.13 32.30 14.89
C VAL A 19 17.55 31.28 13.90
N ALA A 20 18.09 31.24 12.69
CA ALA A 20 17.84 30.15 11.75
C ALA A 20 18.52 28.91 12.33
N GLY A 21 17.73 28.05 12.97
CA GLY A 21 18.15 26.70 13.33
C GLY A 21 18.53 25.91 12.09
N PRO A 22 19.54 25.01 12.17
CA PRO A 22 19.83 24.13 11.05
C PRO A 22 18.60 23.27 10.74
N ALA A 23 18.02 23.45 9.56
CA ALA A 23 17.08 22.51 9.00
C ALA A 23 17.82 21.19 8.83
N LEU A 24 17.53 20.21 9.68
CA LEU A 24 17.95 18.84 9.46
C LEU A 24 17.24 18.39 8.18
N ALA A 25 17.92 18.51 7.05
CA ALA A 25 17.51 17.82 5.84
C ALA A 25 17.52 16.33 6.19
N GLN A 26 16.34 15.74 6.42
CA GLN A 26 16.19 14.30 6.43
C GLN A 26 16.66 13.83 5.06
N GLY A 27 17.88 13.27 5.02
CA GLY A 27 18.43 12.69 3.82
C GLY A 27 17.46 11.61 3.36
N ALA A 28 16.71 11.92 2.30
CA ALA A 28 16.04 10.88 1.53
C ALA A 28 17.12 9.88 1.15
N SER A 29 16.95 8.63 1.50
CA SER A 29 17.82 7.56 1.05
C SER A 29 17.84 7.61 -0.48
N ASP A 30 18.96 8.01 -1.09
CA ASP A 30 19.16 8.02 -2.54
C ASP A 30 19.22 6.61 -3.14
N ALA A 31 18.79 5.59 -2.40
CA ALA A 31 18.76 4.21 -2.84
C ALA A 31 17.73 4.03 -3.96
N GLN A 32 18.21 4.11 -5.20
CA GLN A 32 17.41 3.78 -6.38
C GLN A 32 17.26 2.26 -6.48
N ILE A 33 16.06 1.80 -6.85
CA ILE A 33 15.76 0.38 -7.03
C ILE A 33 15.48 0.14 -8.51
N PHE A 34 16.29 -0.71 -9.12
CA PHE A 34 16.07 -1.21 -10.48
C PHE A 34 15.90 -2.73 -10.40
N THR A 35 14.78 -3.24 -10.86
CA THR A 35 14.49 -4.68 -10.83
C THR A 35 13.90 -5.12 -12.16
N ASN A 36 14.63 -5.92 -12.91
CA ASN A 36 14.12 -6.57 -14.11
C ASN A 36 13.30 -7.80 -13.77
N THR A 37 12.41 -8.22 -14.65
CA THR A 37 11.52 -9.37 -14.46
C THR A 37 12.28 -10.66 -14.10
N LYS A 38 13.48 -10.87 -14.66
CA LYS A 38 14.33 -12.05 -14.40
C LYS A 38 14.98 -12.03 -13.01
N GLU A 39 15.06 -10.88 -12.38
CA GLU A 39 15.71 -10.67 -11.07
C GLU A 39 14.74 -10.80 -9.90
N ILE A 40 13.43 -10.85 -10.19
CA ILE A 40 12.38 -10.94 -9.19
C ILE A 40 12.51 -12.26 -8.42
N LYS A 41 12.69 -12.14 -7.11
CA LYS A 41 12.74 -13.29 -6.20
C LYS A 41 11.35 -13.59 -5.67
N TRP A 42 10.80 -14.70 -6.09
CA TRP A 42 9.49 -15.17 -5.67
C TRP A 42 9.60 -16.11 -4.47
N THR A 43 8.79 -15.86 -3.45
CA THR A 43 8.62 -16.73 -2.28
C THR A 43 7.17 -17.21 -2.22
N ASP A 44 6.86 -18.17 -1.36
CA ASP A 44 5.47 -18.51 -1.07
C ASP A 44 4.75 -17.31 -0.45
N ALA A 45 3.49 -17.12 -0.81
CA ALA A 45 2.63 -16.12 -0.18
C ALA A 45 2.46 -16.43 1.32
N PRO A 46 2.18 -15.42 2.17
CA PRO A 46 2.04 -15.63 3.60
C PRO A 46 0.89 -16.63 3.91
N PRO A 47 0.93 -17.29 5.07
CA PRO A 47 -0.06 -18.31 5.45
C PRO A 47 -1.50 -17.80 5.53
N SER A 48 -1.70 -16.49 5.62
CA SER A 48 -3.02 -15.84 5.55
C SER A 48 -3.65 -15.88 4.16
N MET A 49 -2.88 -16.26 3.13
CA MET A 49 -3.38 -16.45 1.77
C MET A 49 -3.55 -17.92 1.44
N PRO A 50 -4.51 -18.29 0.56
CA PRO A 50 -4.63 -19.65 0.07
C PRO A 50 -3.32 -20.14 -0.57
N LYS A 51 -3.04 -21.43 -0.44
CA LYS A 51 -1.82 -22.03 -0.98
C LYS A 51 -1.72 -21.92 -2.50
N GLY A 52 -0.50 -21.83 -3.01
CA GLY A 52 -0.19 -21.83 -4.43
C GLY A 52 0.16 -20.47 -5.01
N ALA A 53 -0.15 -19.37 -4.33
CA ALA A 53 0.34 -18.05 -4.72
C ALA A 53 1.81 -17.86 -4.33
N LYS A 54 2.51 -17.02 -5.11
CA LYS A 54 3.85 -16.54 -4.82
C LYS A 54 3.84 -15.03 -4.69
N VAL A 55 4.65 -14.50 -3.80
CA VAL A 55 4.82 -13.06 -3.60
C VAL A 55 6.28 -12.65 -3.83
N ALA A 56 6.46 -11.46 -4.35
CA ALA A 56 7.77 -10.82 -4.42
C ALA A 56 7.65 -9.39 -3.88
N VAL A 57 8.45 -9.05 -2.89
CA VAL A 57 8.55 -7.67 -2.39
C VAL A 57 9.54 -6.93 -3.28
N LEU A 58 9.10 -5.83 -3.91
CA LEU A 58 9.92 -4.99 -4.78
C LEU A 58 10.43 -3.76 -4.02
N GLN A 59 9.64 -3.23 -3.10
CA GLN A 59 9.97 -2.08 -2.27
C GLN A 59 9.27 -2.18 -0.93
N GLY A 60 9.90 -1.66 0.12
CA GLY A 60 9.32 -1.56 1.46
C GLY A 60 9.16 -2.92 2.15
N ASP A 61 8.30 -2.94 3.16
CA ASP A 61 7.98 -4.13 3.94
C ASP A 61 6.48 -4.13 4.26
N PRO A 62 5.69 -5.06 3.70
CA PRO A 62 4.25 -5.13 3.97
C PRO A 62 3.89 -5.32 5.44
N GLY A 63 4.81 -5.82 6.26
CA GLY A 63 4.60 -6.02 7.70
C GLY A 63 4.90 -4.80 8.57
N LYS A 64 5.45 -3.72 7.99
CA LYS A 64 5.85 -2.51 8.71
C LYS A 64 5.12 -1.28 8.22
N THR A 65 5.04 -0.26 9.08
CA THR A 65 4.48 1.04 8.69
C THR A 65 5.28 1.66 7.53
N GLY A 66 4.58 2.13 6.52
CA GLY A 66 5.15 2.81 5.37
C GLY A 66 4.72 2.20 4.03
N PRO A 67 5.07 2.86 2.93
CA PRO A 67 4.69 2.40 1.60
C PRO A 67 5.45 1.13 1.20
N PHE A 68 4.76 0.24 0.49
CA PHE A 68 5.37 -0.93 -0.12
C PHE A 68 4.83 -1.21 -1.52
N VAL A 69 5.60 -1.96 -2.28
CA VAL A 69 5.22 -2.51 -3.58
C VAL A 69 5.53 -4.00 -3.59
N ILE A 70 4.50 -4.80 -3.85
CA ILE A 70 4.64 -6.24 -4.04
C ILE A 70 4.09 -6.67 -5.38
N ARG A 71 4.53 -7.83 -5.86
CA ARG A 71 3.84 -8.58 -6.91
C ARG A 71 3.31 -9.88 -6.35
N LEU A 72 2.09 -10.22 -6.75
CA LEU A 72 1.45 -11.47 -6.44
C LEU A 72 1.28 -12.28 -7.73
N LYS A 73 1.72 -13.52 -7.72
CA LYS A 73 1.58 -14.46 -8.82
C LYS A 73 0.68 -15.61 -8.39
N THR A 74 -0.41 -15.82 -9.10
CA THR A 74 -1.41 -16.85 -8.80
C THR A 74 -1.48 -17.89 -9.92
N PRO A 75 -1.70 -19.18 -9.60
CA PRO A 75 -1.97 -20.20 -10.61
C PRO A 75 -3.39 -20.04 -11.18
N ALA A 76 -3.69 -20.78 -12.23
CA ALA A 76 -5.06 -20.92 -12.73
C ALA A 76 -5.98 -21.51 -11.65
N GLY A 77 -7.21 -21.01 -11.56
CA GLY A 77 -8.19 -21.47 -10.57
C GLY A 77 -7.98 -20.94 -9.15
N TYR A 78 -7.01 -20.06 -8.93
CA TYR A 78 -6.75 -19.46 -7.63
C TYR A 78 -7.92 -18.58 -7.19
N LYS A 79 -8.27 -18.64 -5.89
CA LYS A 79 -9.37 -17.88 -5.31
C LYS A 79 -8.96 -17.34 -3.96
N VAL A 80 -9.31 -16.08 -3.69
CA VAL A 80 -9.29 -15.45 -2.39
C VAL A 80 -10.73 -15.16 -2.02
N ALA A 81 -11.21 -15.78 -0.96
CA ALA A 81 -12.57 -15.62 -0.46
C ALA A 81 -12.85 -14.18 -0.03
N PRO A 82 -14.11 -13.79 0.17
CA PRO A 82 -14.47 -12.44 0.61
C PRO A 82 -13.68 -12.00 1.84
N HIS A 83 -13.03 -10.86 1.72
CA HIS A 83 -12.15 -10.28 2.72
C HIS A 83 -12.08 -8.76 2.57
N TRP A 84 -11.36 -8.12 3.47
CA TRP A 84 -11.01 -6.72 3.42
C TRP A 84 -9.60 -6.49 3.98
N HIS A 85 -9.05 -5.30 3.73
CA HIS A 85 -7.75 -4.84 4.26
C HIS A 85 -7.94 -3.61 5.12
N SER A 86 -7.12 -3.41 6.13
CA SER A 86 -7.14 -2.16 6.95
C SER A 86 -6.66 -0.95 6.16
N GLN A 87 -5.83 -1.16 5.16
CA GLN A 87 -5.22 -0.12 4.31
C GLN A 87 -5.85 -0.12 2.92
N ASP A 88 -5.72 1.02 2.22
CA ASP A 88 -6.09 1.12 0.81
C ASP A 88 -5.19 0.22 -0.05
N GLU A 89 -5.74 -0.31 -1.13
CA GLU A 89 -5.02 -1.12 -2.10
C GLU A 89 -5.12 -0.53 -3.50
N SER A 90 -3.98 -0.30 -4.14
CA SER A 90 -3.89 -0.01 -5.57
C SER A 90 -3.34 -1.22 -6.30
N LEU A 91 -4.12 -1.81 -7.19
CA LEU A 91 -3.79 -3.04 -7.89
C LEU A 91 -3.70 -2.81 -9.40
N THR A 92 -2.65 -3.32 -10.02
CA THR A 92 -2.47 -3.35 -11.48
C THR A 92 -2.24 -4.77 -11.95
N VAL A 93 -3.00 -5.22 -12.94
CA VAL A 93 -2.77 -6.53 -13.58
C VAL A 93 -1.62 -6.41 -14.57
N LEU A 94 -0.56 -7.20 -14.36
CA LEU A 94 0.63 -7.23 -15.23
C LEU A 94 0.53 -8.30 -16.32
N SER A 95 -0.12 -9.43 -16.00
CA SER A 95 -0.37 -10.51 -16.96
C SER A 95 -1.54 -11.37 -16.52
N GLY A 96 -2.19 -12.05 -17.47
CA GLY A 96 -3.39 -12.85 -17.20
C GLY A 96 -4.65 -12.03 -17.06
N THR A 97 -5.59 -12.52 -16.25
CA THR A 97 -6.86 -11.84 -15.97
C THR A 97 -7.24 -12.07 -14.51
N LEU A 98 -7.43 -10.98 -13.77
CA LEU A 98 -7.97 -10.98 -12.42
C LEU A 98 -9.47 -10.68 -12.48
N TYR A 99 -10.24 -11.43 -11.72
CA TYR A 99 -11.67 -11.19 -11.50
C TYR A 99 -11.85 -10.67 -10.08
N LEU A 100 -12.45 -9.50 -9.93
CA LEU A 100 -12.72 -8.83 -8.65
C LEU A 100 -14.24 -8.65 -8.47
N GLY A 101 -14.75 -9.06 -7.33
CA GLY A 101 -16.14 -8.80 -6.94
C GLY A 101 -16.20 -8.09 -5.60
N MET A 102 -17.17 -7.19 -5.46
CA MET A 102 -17.37 -6.32 -4.29
C MET A 102 -18.56 -6.80 -3.46
N ASP A 103 -18.45 -7.99 -2.88
CA ASP A 103 -19.55 -8.61 -2.12
C ASP A 103 -18.98 -9.53 -1.02
N ASP A 104 -19.83 -9.87 -0.04
CA ASP A 104 -19.55 -10.82 1.03
C ASP A 104 -19.67 -12.29 0.59
N LYS A 105 -20.09 -12.51 -0.65
CA LYS A 105 -20.16 -13.85 -1.27
C LYS A 105 -19.45 -13.86 -2.60
N LEU A 106 -18.64 -14.89 -2.81
CA LEU A 106 -17.96 -15.10 -4.08
C LEU A 106 -18.98 -15.52 -5.15
N ASP A 107 -19.32 -14.60 -6.05
CA ASP A 107 -20.13 -14.86 -7.24
C ASP A 107 -19.33 -14.55 -8.51
N PRO A 108 -18.92 -15.58 -9.26
CA PRO A 108 -18.19 -15.38 -10.51
C PRO A 108 -18.93 -14.58 -11.58
N LYS A 109 -20.26 -14.44 -11.47
CA LYS A 109 -21.09 -13.74 -12.48
C LYS A 109 -21.09 -12.22 -12.25
N SER A 110 -20.95 -11.78 -11.00
CA SER A 110 -20.91 -10.35 -10.63
C SER A 110 -19.50 -9.75 -10.61
N ALA A 111 -18.47 -10.57 -10.81
CA ALA A 111 -17.09 -10.11 -10.77
C ALA A 111 -16.69 -9.35 -12.04
N HIS A 112 -15.95 -8.24 -11.84
CA HIS A 112 -15.33 -7.47 -12.91
C HIS A 112 -14.03 -8.14 -13.36
N ALA A 113 -13.87 -8.35 -14.67
CA ALA A 113 -12.64 -8.89 -15.24
C ALA A 113 -11.66 -7.76 -15.57
N LEU A 114 -10.47 -7.84 -15.02
CA LEU A 114 -9.35 -6.94 -15.32
C LEU A 114 -8.27 -7.72 -16.07
N SER A 115 -8.02 -7.35 -17.30
CA SER A 115 -6.92 -7.91 -18.11
C SER A 115 -5.59 -7.17 -17.85
N ALA A 116 -4.50 -7.62 -18.48
CA ALA A 116 -3.20 -6.95 -18.39
C ALA A 116 -3.31 -5.45 -18.73
N GLY A 117 -2.72 -4.60 -17.88
CA GLY A 117 -2.87 -3.14 -17.88
C GLY A 117 -4.09 -2.62 -17.11
N GLY A 118 -5.03 -3.50 -16.71
CA GLY A 118 -6.18 -3.12 -15.88
C GLY A 118 -5.75 -2.68 -14.50
N PHE A 119 -6.46 -1.68 -13.96
CA PHE A 119 -6.19 -1.06 -12.66
C PHE A 119 -7.44 -1.07 -11.80
N HIS A 120 -7.25 -1.22 -10.50
CA HIS A 120 -8.30 -1.05 -9.50
C HIS A 120 -7.75 -0.37 -8.26
N PHE A 121 -8.55 0.53 -7.69
CA PHE A 121 -8.29 1.14 -6.38
C PHE A 121 -9.36 0.68 -5.40
N LEU A 122 -8.93 0.11 -4.29
CA LEU A 122 -9.77 -0.33 -3.19
C LEU A 122 -9.48 0.54 -1.96
N PRO A 123 -10.46 1.31 -1.46
CA PRO A 123 -10.36 1.90 -0.14
C PRO A 123 -10.28 0.84 0.95
N GLY A 124 -9.58 1.13 2.02
CA GLY A 124 -9.53 0.26 3.19
C GLY A 124 -10.93 -0.09 3.71
N LYS A 125 -11.08 -1.31 4.23
CA LYS A 125 -12.32 -1.89 4.76
C LYS A 125 -13.43 -2.17 3.74
N VAL A 126 -13.19 -2.00 2.46
CA VAL A 126 -14.13 -2.42 1.42
C VAL A 126 -14.04 -3.94 1.25
N HIS A 127 -15.19 -4.61 1.39
CA HIS A 127 -15.30 -6.05 1.22
C HIS A 127 -15.16 -6.43 -0.25
N HIS A 128 -14.32 -7.42 -0.52
CA HIS A 128 -14.10 -7.88 -1.89
C HIS A 128 -13.59 -9.32 -1.90
N TYR A 129 -13.67 -9.94 -3.05
CA TYR A 129 -13.06 -11.23 -3.35
C TYR A 129 -12.35 -11.19 -4.69
N ALA A 130 -11.38 -12.09 -4.86
CA ALA A 130 -10.61 -12.16 -6.10
C ALA A 130 -10.45 -13.61 -6.57
N PHE A 131 -10.41 -13.81 -7.89
CA PHE A 131 -10.03 -15.09 -8.46
C PHE A 131 -9.39 -14.94 -9.83
N SER A 132 -8.68 -15.98 -10.26
CA SER A 132 -8.08 -16.06 -11.58
C SER A 132 -8.41 -17.39 -12.25
N LYS A 133 -8.78 -17.37 -13.53
CA LYS A 133 -9.04 -18.58 -14.35
C LYS A 133 -7.80 -19.05 -15.10
N VAL A 134 -6.81 -18.18 -15.24
CA VAL A 134 -5.51 -18.43 -15.87
C VAL A 134 -4.39 -17.97 -14.95
N PRO A 135 -3.14 -18.39 -15.12
CA PRO A 135 -2.03 -17.85 -14.37
C PRO A 135 -2.00 -16.33 -14.50
N THR A 136 -1.98 -15.62 -13.36
CA THR A 136 -2.11 -14.16 -13.32
C THR A 136 -1.03 -13.55 -12.44
N VAL A 137 -0.50 -12.40 -12.85
CA VAL A 137 0.43 -11.61 -12.05
C VAL A 137 -0.18 -10.22 -11.88
N VAL A 138 -0.26 -9.79 -10.63
CA VAL A 138 -0.69 -8.43 -10.26
C VAL A 138 0.42 -7.73 -9.50
N GLN A 139 0.45 -6.41 -9.56
CA GLN A 139 1.24 -5.57 -8.68
C GLN A 139 0.31 -4.84 -7.73
N ILE A 140 0.68 -4.82 -6.46
CA ILE A 140 -0.06 -4.17 -5.38
C ILE A 140 0.84 -3.10 -4.77
N ASN A 141 0.30 -1.91 -4.67
CA ASN A 141 0.89 -0.76 -3.99
C ASN A 141 -0.01 -0.39 -2.82
N SER A 142 0.54 -0.32 -1.62
CA SER A 142 -0.23 0.02 -0.41
C SER A 142 0.69 0.55 0.68
N ASN A 143 0.14 0.76 1.87
CA ASN A 143 0.88 1.02 3.10
C ASN A 143 0.80 -0.19 4.03
N GLY A 144 1.88 -0.45 4.74
CA GLY A 144 1.90 -1.45 5.79
C GLY A 144 1.60 -0.86 7.19
N PRO A 145 1.24 -1.69 8.17
CA PRO A 145 1.06 -3.13 8.05
C PRO A 145 -0.15 -3.48 7.17
N PHE A 146 0.03 -4.44 6.25
CA PHE A 146 -0.99 -4.86 5.30
C PHE A 146 -1.53 -6.23 5.70
N ASP A 147 -2.79 -6.27 6.07
CA ASP A 147 -3.50 -7.43 6.57
C ASP A 147 -4.49 -7.98 5.53
N ILE A 148 -5.02 -9.16 5.80
CA ILE A 148 -6.16 -9.74 5.12
C ILE A 148 -7.12 -10.28 6.17
N ILE A 149 -8.36 -9.77 6.19
CA ILE A 149 -9.38 -10.12 7.17
C ILE A 149 -10.56 -10.73 6.43
N TYR A 150 -10.73 -12.05 6.58
CA TYR A 150 -11.80 -12.79 5.92
C TYR A 150 -13.16 -12.50 6.56
N ILE A 151 -14.19 -12.31 5.72
CA ILE A 151 -15.57 -12.07 6.16
C ILE A 151 -16.10 -13.30 6.90
N ASN A 152 -15.95 -14.49 6.29
CA ASN A 152 -16.19 -15.73 6.99
C ASN A 152 -14.86 -16.23 7.60
N PRO A 153 -14.75 -16.35 8.94
CA PRO A 153 -13.53 -16.82 9.58
C PRO A 153 -13.09 -18.23 9.16
N ASP A 154 -13.97 -19.06 8.65
CA ASP A 154 -13.64 -20.41 8.18
C ASP A 154 -12.90 -20.41 6.83
N ASP A 155 -12.96 -19.30 6.10
CA ASP A 155 -12.21 -19.10 4.87
C ASP A 155 -10.74 -18.70 5.10
N ASP A 156 -10.35 -18.39 6.36
CA ASP A 156 -8.98 -18.08 6.73
C ASP A 156 -8.11 -19.35 6.65
N PRO A 157 -7.14 -19.42 5.72
CA PRO A 157 -6.32 -20.63 5.55
C PRO A 157 -5.51 -21.02 6.79
N GLN A 158 -5.33 -20.10 7.73
CA GLN A 158 -4.63 -20.37 8.98
C GLN A 158 -5.51 -21.09 9.99
N LYS A 159 -6.83 -20.96 9.90
CA LYS A 159 -7.82 -21.60 10.79
C LYS A 159 -8.30 -22.95 10.25
N ALA A 160 -8.27 -23.15 8.94
CA ALA A 160 -8.72 -24.39 8.28
C ALA A 160 -7.88 -25.63 8.58
N LYS A 161 -6.96 -25.59 9.55
CA LYS A 161 -6.01 -26.65 9.91
C LYS A 161 -6.28 -27.30 11.29
N LYS A 162 -7.54 -27.41 11.67
CA LYS A 162 -7.89 -28.27 12.82
C LYS A 162 -8.58 -29.52 12.39
#